data_72ae1209889c577df4df7d788b4fce8c
#
_entry.id   72ae1209889c577df4df7d788b4fce8c
#
_cell.length_a   1.000
_cell.length_b   1.000
_cell.length_c   1.000
_cell.angle_alpha   90.00
_cell.angle_beta   90.00
_cell.angle_gamma   90.00
#
_symmetry.space_group_name_H-M   'P 1'
#
loop_
_entity.id
_entity.type
_entity.pdbx_description
1 polymer ?
#
loop_
_entity_poly.entity_id
_entity_poly.type
_entity_poly.pdbx_seq_one_letter_code
_entity_poly.pdbx_strand_id
1 'polypeptide(L)'
;MSRQARGRKKKGSKKTLRRSGKQPEVHCMLIPTDQELLLLPTSTMAEVVDYQNPEPMPDAPPWLLGQVEWNNRQVPVFSFSALINGTGTTEVSDKSKIMVLKSLSVSTRVPYLGIVLRDLPRPVNVMEEDIRETGDEKKSLGVFSRIQVEDSDAIIPDMDRLTHLVTHAAFGALPITQLDS
;
A
#
# COMPACT_ATOMS: atom_id res chain seq x y z
N MET A 1 7.49 -77.45 24.01
CA MET A 1 7.48 -76.38 25.03
C MET A 1 7.79 -75.07 24.33
N SER A 2 6.76 -74.25 24.17
CA SER A 2 6.79 -73.00 23.42
C SER A 2 7.27 -71.85 24.29
N ARG A 3 8.19 -71.01 23.80
CA ARG A 3 8.49 -69.71 24.41
C ARG A 3 8.28 -68.63 23.34
N GLN A 4 7.16 -67.91 23.53
CA GLN A 4 6.85 -66.70 22.76
C GLN A 4 7.77 -65.57 23.17
N ALA A 5 8.45 -64.95 22.18
CA ALA A 5 9.19 -63.70 22.36
C ALA A 5 8.23 -62.54 22.01
N ARG A 6 7.90 -61.71 23.02
CA ARG A 6 7.13 -60.48 22.85
C ARG A 6 7.99 -59.38 22.25
N GLY A 7 7.68 -59.00 21.01
CA GLY A 7 8.27 -57.83 20.37
C GLY A 7 7.77 -56.54 20.99
N ARG A 8 8.71 -55.77 21.55
CA ARG A 8 8.47 -54.43 22.10
C ARG A 8 8.50 -53.41 20.94
N LYS A 9 7.34 -52.89 20.52
CA LYS A 9 7.25 -51.75 19.58
C LYS A 9 7.76 -50.51 20.29
N LYS A 10 8.89 -49.95 19.83
CA LYS A 10 9.34 -48.62 20.17
C LYS A 10 8.46 -47.58 19.47
N LYS A 11 7.65 -46.85 20.25
CA LYS A 11 6.99 -45.61 19.78
C LYS A 11 8.06 -44.55 19.51
N GLY A 12 8.29 -44.26 18.24
CA GLY A 12 9.10 -43.09 17.82
C GLY A 12 8.37 -41.80 18.16
N SER A 13 8.87 -41.12 19.15
CA SER A 13 8.44 -39.76 19.48
C SER A 13 8.87 -38.84 18.34
N LYS A 14 7.92 -38.35 17.52
CA LYS A 14 8.15 -37.27 16.59
C LYS A 14 8.39 -36.00 17.39
N LYS A 15 9.65 -35.66 17.57
CA LYS A 15 10.09 -34.37 18.12
C LYS A 15 9.77 -33.30 17.09
N THR A 16 8.63 -32.65 17.27
CA THR A 16 8.26 -31.43 16.50
C THR A 16 9.29 -30.39 16.86
N LEU A 17 10.19 -30.12 15.93
CA LEU A 17 11.11 -28.98 16.00
C LEU A 17 10.25 -27.71 15.94
N ARG A 18 9.93 -27.14 17.10
CA ARG A 18 9.48 -25.76 17.20
C ARG A 18 10.62 -24.90 16.67
N ARG A 19 10.44 -24.41 15.44
CA ARG A 19 11.25 -23.29 14.94
C ARG A 19 10.91 -22.09 15.82
N SER A 20 11.72 -21.85 16.83
CA SER A 20 11.80 -20.59 17.57
C SER A 20 12.50 -19.58 16.66
N GLY A 21 11.89 -19.23 15.55
CA GLY A 21 12.25 -18.08 14.73
C GLY A 21 11.34 -16.95 15.15
N LYS A 22 11.91 -15.88 15.72
CA LYS A 22 11.22 -14.60 15.88
C LYS A 22 10.68 -14.23 14.51
N GLN A 23 9.37 -14.12 14.36
CA GLN A 23 8.78 -13.72 13.08
C GLN A 23 9.29 -12.32 12.74
N PRO A 24 9.60 -12.03 11.47
CA PRO A 24 10.12 -10.72 11.08
C PRO A 24 9.05 -9.66 11.33
N GLU A 25 9.43 -8.66 12.09
CA GLU A 25 8.64 -7.46 12.34
C GLU A 25 8.86 -6.48 11.19
N VAL A 26 7.80 -5.94 10.64
CA VAL A 26 7.83 -4.95 9.55
C VAL A 26 7.48 -3.58 10.11
N HIS A 27 8.36 -2.61 9.90
CA HIS A 27 8.10 -1.21 10.22
C HIS A 27 7.19 -0.61 9.16
N CYS A 28 5.97 -0.26 9.58
CA CYS A 28 4.94 0.30 8.73
C CYS A 28 4.50 1.67 9.23
N MET A 29 3.72 2.35 8.40
CA MET A 29 3.00 3.56 8.75
C MET A 29 1.51 3.33 8.53
N LEU A 30 0.70 3.76 9.50
CA LEU A 30 -0.73 3.96 9.35
C LEU A 30 -0.97 5.37 8.84
N ILE A 31 -1.61 5.47 7.70
CA ILE A 31 -1.68 6.69 6.89
C ILE A 31 -3.15 7.09 6.76
N PRO A 32 -3.58 8.16 7.46
CA PRO A 32 -4.96 8.60 7.41
C PRO A 32 -5.22 9.43 6.14
N THR A 33 -5.93 8.86 5.18
CA THR A 33 -6.53 9.62 4.08
C THR A 33 -7.84 10.28 4.54
N ASP A 34 -8.58 10.93 3.67
CA ASP A 34 -9.84 11.58 4.04
C ASP A 34 -10.89 10.59 4.59
N GLN A 35 -11.01 9.40 4.03
CA GLN A 35 -12.00 8.40 4.47
C GLN A 35 -11.39 7.05 4.88
N GLU A 36 -10.20 6.74 4.42
CA GLU A 36 -9.58 5.44 4.60
C GLU A 36 -8.30 5.53 5.44
N LEU A 37 -7.93 4.44 6.06
CA LEU A 37 -6.64 4.26 6.73
C LEU A 37 -5.79 3.30 5.90
N LEU A 38 -4.61 3.72 5.48
CA LEU A 38 -3.70 2.87 4.71
C LEU A 38 -2.61 2.30 5.59
N LEU A 39 -2.15 1.11 5.27
CA LEU A 39 -0.95 0.51 5.86
C LEU A 39 0.10 0.31 4.77
N LEU A 40 1.26 0.95 4.93
CA LEU A 40 2.40 0.82 4.03
C LEU A 40 3.70 0.64 4.81
N PRO A 41 4.66 -0.13 4.26
CA PRO A 41 6.01 -0.17 4.83
C PRO A 41 6.64 1.22 4.83
N THR A 42 7.34 1.57 5.90
CA THR A 42 8.02 2.87 6.04
C THR A 42 9.01 3.13 4.90
N SER A 43 9.60 2.07 4.34
CA SER A 43 10.54 2.16 3.22
C SER A 43 9.95 2.71 1.92
N THR A 44 8.62 2.68 1.76
CA THR A 44 7.93 3.24 0.58
C THR A 44 7.76 4.75 0.66
N MET A 45 7.89 5.33 1.85
CA MET A 45 7.77 6.77 2.05
C MET A 45 9.06 7.49 1.64
N ALA A 46 8.89 8.65 1.00
CA ALA A 46 9.98 9.60 0.78
C ALA A 46 9.89 10.74 1.81
N GLU A 47 8.76 11.43 1.88
CA GLU A 47 8.57 12.58 2.77
C GLU A 47 7.08 12.86 2.99
N VAL A 48 6.76 13.52 4.11
CA VAL A 48 5.45 14.14 4.35
C VAL A 48 5.65 15.66 4.35
N VAL A 49 4.93 16.33 3.47
CA VAL A 49 5.00 17.79 3.31
C VAL A 49 3.66 18.44 3.61
N ASP A 50 3.69 19.74 3.88
CA ASP A 50 2.46 20.52 4.04
C ASP A 50 1.62 20.46 2.77
N TYR A 51 0.30 20.53 2.95
CA TYR A 51 -0.59 20.57 1.81
C TYR A 51 -0.36 21.86 1.01
N GLN A 52 -0.24 21.71 -0.28
CA GLN A 52 -0.24 22.78 -1.26
C GLN A 52 -1.24 22.41 -2.36
N ASN A 53 -1.92 23.39 -2.90
CA ASN A 53 -2.89 23.15 -3.97
C ASN A 53 -2.16 22.59 -5.21
N PRO A 54 -2.49 21.37 -5.66
CA PRO A 54 -1.90 20.82 -6.85
C PRO A 54 -2.29 21.65 -8.09
N GLU A 55 -1.34 21.83 -9.00
CA GLU A 55 -1.63 22.40 -10.31
C GLU A 55 -2.43 21.39 -11.13
N PRO A 56 -3.66 21.75 -11.57
CA PRO A 56 -4.51 20.83 -12.31
C PRO A 56 -3.86 20.35 -13.61
N MET A 57 -4.08 19.09 -13.95
CA MET A 57 -3.61 18.50 -15.19
C MET A 57 -4.76 18.41 -16.21
N PRO A 58 -4.52 18.69 -17.49
CA PRO A 58 -5.54 18.56 -18.54
C PRO A 58 -6.10 17.13 -18.60
N ASP A 59 -7.41 17.03 -18.76
CA ASP A 59 -8.14 15.76 -18.92
C ASP A 59 -7.94 14.74 -17.79
N ALA A 60 -7.45 15.19 -16.63
CA ALA A 60 -7.25 14.34 -15.47
C ALA A 60 -8.59 13.87 -14.89
N PRO A 61 -8.69 12.61 -14.44
CA PRO A 61 -9.87 12.13 -13.73
C PRO A 61 -10.00 12.84 -12.37
N PRO A 62 -11.22 12.92 -11.78
CA PRO A 62 -11.47 13.68 -10.56
C PRO A 62 -10.61 13.29 -9.34
N TRP A 63 -10.15 12.05 -9.27
CA TRP A 63 -9.29 11.57 -8.20
C TRP A 63 -7.83 12.01 -8.33
N LEU A 64 -7.37 12.38 -9.54
CA LEU A 64 -6.04 12.95 -9.77
C LEU A 64 -6.13 14.48 -9.68
N LEU A 65 -5.70 15.02 -8.55
CA LEU A 65 -5.89 16.44 -8.21
C LEU A 65 -4.98 17.37 -9.01
N GLY A 66 -3.86 16.86 -9.51
CA GLY A 66 -2.88 17.62 -10.25
C GLY A 66 -1.46 17.23 -9.88
N GLN A 67 -0.54 18.16 -9.95
CA GLN A 67 0.87 17.96 -9.61
C GLN A 67 1.36 19.06 -8.68
N VAL A 68 2.36 18.72 -7.85
CA VAL A 68 3.07 19.66 -6.99
C VAL A 68 4.56 19.58 -7.27
N GLU A 69 5.26 20.68 -7.03
CA GLU A 69 6.72 20.68 -7.08
C GLU A 69 7.28 20.17 -5.75
N TRP A 70 8.12 19.14 -5.84
CA TRP A 70 8.86 18.57 -4.72
C TRP A 70 10.28 18.21 -5.16
N ASN A 71 11.28 18.74 -4.47
CA ASN A 71 12.71 18.53 -4.79
C ASN A 71 13.04 18.70 -6.29
N ASN A 72 12.57 19.80 -6.90
CA ASN A 72 12.72 20.12 -8.33
C ASN A 72 12.10 19.05 -9.27
N ARG A 73 11.09 18.33 -8.80
CA ARG A 73 10.35 17.33 -9.57
C ARG A 73 8.86 17.64 -9.51
N GLN A 74 8.18 17.39 -10.60
CA GLN A 74 6.72 17.41 -10.62
C GLN A 74 6.20 16.05 -10.14
N VAL A 75 5.46 16.06 -9.04
CA VAL A 75 4.89 14.86 -8.42
C VAL A 75 3.38 14.90 -8.59
N PRO A 76 2.79 13.92 -9.29
CA PRO A 76 1.33 13.82 -9.39
C PRO A 76 0.74 13.49 -8.02
N VAL A 77 -0.33 14.21 -7.65
CA VAL A 77 -1.02 14.11 -6.37
C VAL A 77 -2.44 13.62 -6.59
N PHE A 78 -2.82 12.62 -5.86
CA PHE A 78 -4.15 12.03 -5.95
C PHE A 78 -4.81 11.80 -4.58
N SER A 79 -6.15 11.71 -4.59
CA SER A 79 -6.94 11.27 -3.47
C SER A 79 -7.19 9.76 -3.57
N PHE A 80 -6.71 9.01 -2.61
CA PHE A 80 -6.95 7.56 -2.58
C PHE A 80 -8.43 7.24 -2.37
N SER A 81 -9.10 7.96 -1.48
CA SER A 81 -10.52 7.74 -1.21
C SER A 81 -11.39 8.07 -2.41
N ALA A 82 -11.08 9.16 -3.15
CA ALA A 82 -11.79 9.48 -4.39
C ALA A 82 -11.57 8.42 -5.47
N LEU A 83 -10.35 7.87 -5.56
CA LEU A 83 -10.03 6.80 -6.50
C LEU A 83 -10.88 5.55 -6.26
N ILE A 84 -10.94 5.07 -5.02
CA ILE A 84 -11.63 3.80 -4.70
C ILE A 84 -13.16 3.95 -4.63
N ASN A 85 -13.66 5.12 -4.26
CA ASN A 85 -15.09 5.39 -4.10
C ASN A 85 -15.75 6.01 -5.35
N GLY A 86 -14.94 6.42 -6.33
CA GLY A 86 -15.44 7.09 -7.55
C GLY A 86 -16.03 8.48 -7.29
N THR A 87 -15.72 9.09 -6.13
CA THR A 87 -16.17 10.45 -5.79
C THR A 87 -15.09 11.46 -6.19
N GLY A 88 -15.49 12.59 -6.77
CA GLY A 88 -14.56 13.64 -7.18
C GLY A 88 -14.18 14.64 -6.09
N THR A 89 -14.62 14.41 -4.85
CA THR A 89 -14.40 15.36 -3.75
C THR A 89 -13.34 14.86 -2.78
N THR A 90 -12.36 15.70 -2.51
CA THR A 90 -11.35 15.50 -1.49
C THR A 90 -11.50 16.61 -0.45
N GLU A 91 -11.71 16.23 0.79
CA GLU A 91 -11.78 17.20 1.88
C GLU A 91 -10.36 17.61 2.29
N VAL A 92 -10.08 18.89 2.19
CA VAL A 92 -8.81 19.49 2.57
C VAL A 92 -9.05 20.45 3.74
N SER A 93 -8.20 20.35 4.76
CA SER A 93 -8.21 21.21 5.94
C SER A 93 -6.81 21.74 6.23
N ASP A 94 -6.68 22.60 7.23
CA ASP A 94 -5.38 23.12 7.70
C ASP A 94 -4.43 22.02 8.21
N LYS A 95 -4.96 20.85 8.54
CA LYS A 95 -4.18 19.68 8.98
C LYS A 95 -3.75 18.78 7.83
N SER A 96 -4.32 18.98 6.64
CA SER A 96 -4.03 18.14 5.49
C SER A 96 -2.55 18.21 5.11
N LYS A 97 -2.03 17.07 4.65
CA LYS A 97 -0.65 16.90 4.22
C LYS A 97 -0.62 16.20 2.86
N ILE A 98 0.53 16.20 2.25
CA ILE A 98 0.83 15.34 1.10
C ILE A 98 1.94 14.40 1.51
N MET A 99 1.69 13.09 1.40
CA MET A 99 2.74 12.08 1.52
C MET A 99 3.31 11.77 0.16
N VAL A 100 4.60 11.98 0.02
CA VAL A 100 5.35 11.59 -1.17
C VAL A 100 5.82 10.16 -1.00
N LEU A 101 5.41 9.29 -1.90
CA LEU A 101 5.75 7.87 -1.94
C LEU A 101 6.68 7.59 -3.11
N LYS A 102 7.58 6.63 -2.91
CA LYS A 102 8.41 6.08 -3.99
C LYS A 102 7.55 5.16 -4.83
N SER A 103 7.60 5.33 -6.14
CA SER A 103 7.03 4.36 -7.07
C SER A 103 7.80 3.05 -7.00
N LEU A 104 7.09 1.92 -6.97
CA LEU A 104 7.71 0.59 -7.04
C LEU A 104 7.97 0.15 -8.49
N SER A 105 7.41 0.88 -9.46
CA SER A 105 7.60 0.58 -10.87
C SER A 105 8.99 1.00 -11.35
N VAL A 106 9.61 0.13 -12.14
CA VAL A 106 10.86 0.42 -12.86
C VAL A 106 10.65 1.49 -13.94
N SER A 107 9.40 1.86 -14.23
CA SER A 107 9.07 2.94 -15.16
C SER A 107 9.46 4.28 -14.59
N THR A 108 10.37 4.96 -15.26
CA THR A 108 11.02 6.20 -14.79
C THR A 108 10.18 7.46 -14.98
N ARG A 109 8.97 7.38 -15.55
CA ARG A 109 8.14 8.57 -15.78
C ARG A 109 7.54 9.16 -14.52
N VAL A 110 7.15 8.31 -13.57
CA VAL A 110 6.57 8.71 -12.29
C VAL A 110 7.34 8.03 -11.16
N PRO A 111 8.52 8.56 -10.79
CA PRO A 111 9.31 7.96 -9.72
C PRO A 111 8.71 8.20 -8.32
N TYR A 112 7.82 9.17 -8.19
CA TYR A 112 7.14 9.53 -6.95
C TYR A 112 5.67 9.79 -7.17
N LEU A 113 4.85 9.44 -6.17
CA LEU A 113 3.42 9.68 -6.11
C LEU A 113 3.09 10.49 -4.87
N GLY A 114 2.17 11.44 -4.96
CA GLY A 114 1.65 12.16 -3.80
C GLY A 114 0.26 11.67 -3.43
N ILE A 115 0.05 11.33 -2.16
CA ILE A 115 -1.27 11.01 -1.60
C ILE A 115 -1.68 12.11 -0.63
N VAL A 116 -2.92 12.60 -0.76
CA VAL A 116 -3.48 13.54 0.21
C VAL A 116 -3.84 12.84 1.51
N LEU A 117 -3.38 13.39 2.61
CA LEU A 117 -3.66 12.94 3.96
C LEU A 117 -4.52 13.98 4.70
N ARG A 118 -5.43 13.52 5.56
CA ARG A 118 -6.17 14.42 6.46
C ARG A 118 -5.38 14.81 7.71
N ASP A 119 -4.38 14.00 8.10
CA ASP A 119 -3.54 14.21 9.29
C ASP A 119 -2.19 13.50 9.12
N LEU A 120 -1.30 13.67 10.09
CA LEU A 120 0.00 13.02 10.08
C LEU A 120 -0.10 11.48 10.19
N PRO A 121 0.71 10.74 9.44
CA PRO A 121 0.80 9.30 9.60
C PRO A 121 1.47 8.94 10.93
N ARG A 122 1.15 7.77 11.46
CA ARG A 122 1.80 7.24 12.65
C ARG A 122 2.54 5.93 12.39
N PRO A 123 3.70 5.72 13.01
CA PRO A 123 4.43 4.47 12.87
C PRO A 123 3.69 3.33 13.62
N VAL A 124 3.81 2.13 13.06
CA VAL A 124 3.35 0.88 13.66
C VAL A 124 4.29 -0.24 13.26
N ASN A 125 4.61 -1.11 14.21
CA ASN A 125 5.34 -2.32 13.94
C ASN A 125 4.36 -3.47 13.81
N VAL A 126 4.46 -4.22 12.75
CA VAL A 126 3.48 -5.24 12.40
C VAL A 126 4.16 -6.57 12.17
N MET A 127 3.66 -7.62 12.81
CA MET A 127 3.99 -9.01 12.51
C MET A 127 2.84 -9.61 11.68
N GLU A 128 3.10 -10.69 10.97
CA GLU A 128 2.08 -11.37 10.15
C GLU A 128 0.83 -11.74 10.98
N GLU A 129 1.01 -12.12 12.23
CA GLU A 129 -0.08 -12.49 13.15
C GLU A 129 -0.94 -11.31 13.62
N ASP A 130 -0.45 -10.07 13.48
CA ASP A 130 -1.17 -8.84 13.84
C ASP A 130 -2.14 -8.40 12.75
N ILE A 131 -2.02 -8.96 11.54
CA ILE A 131 -2.83 -8.62 10.39
C ILE A 131 -3.92 -9.68 10.20
N ARG A 132 -5.17 -9.22 10.14
CA ARG A 132 -6.31 -10.05 9.80
C ARG A 132 -6.95 -9.55 8.53
N GLU A 133 -7.03 -10.38 7.50
CA GLU A 133 -7.79 -10.05 6.30
C GLU A 133 -9.28 -10.02 6.64
N THR A 134 -9.96 -8.95 6.26
CA THR A 134 -11.39 -8.77 6.57
C THR A 134 -12.32 -9.30 5.48
N GLY A 135 -11.76 -9.88 4.42
CA GLY A 135 -12.49 -10.71 3.47
C GLY A 135 -13.59 -10.02 2.66
N ASP A 136 -13.55 -8.70 2.55
CA ASP A 136 -14.52 -7.99 1.72
C ASP A 136 -14.09 -8.11 0.25
N GLU A 137 -14.78 -8.99 -0.50
CA GLU A 137 -14.45 -9.37 -1.89
C GLU A 137 -14.60 -8.24 -2.92
N LYS A 138 -14.91 -7.03 -2.51
CA LYS A 138 -14.88 -5.88 -3.40
C LYS A 138 -13.45 -5.54 -3.77
N LYS A 139 -12.97 -6.15 -4.84
CA LYS A 139 -11.74 -5.75 -5.52
C LYS A 139 -11.89 -4.34 -6.05
N SER A 140 -11.67 -3.37 -5.18
CA SER A 140 -11.61 -1.97 -5.59
C SER A 140 -10.28 -1.70 -6.29
N LEU A 141 -10.33 -0.84 -7.28
CA LEU A 141 -9.16 -0.41 -8.04
C LEU A 141 -8.12 0.20 -7.09
N GLY A 142 -6.89 -0.32 -7.11
CA GLY A 142 -5.80 0.18 -6.23
C GLY A 142 -5.77 -0.39 -4.82
N VAL A 143 -6.66 -1.33 -4.49
CA VAL A 143 -6.67 -2.05 -3.21
C VAL A 143 -6.05 -3.43 -3.40
N PHE A 144 -5.01 -3.72 -2.63
CA PHE A 144 -4.42 -5.05 -2.58
C PHE A 144 -5.19 -5.95 -1.59
N SER A 145 -5.37 -5.47 -0.36
CA SER A 145 -6.13 -6.18 0.68
C SER A 145 -6.78 -5.20 1.66
N ARG A 146 -7.93 -5.59 2.21
CA ARG A 146 -8.56 -4.95 3.36
C ARG A 146 -8.22 -5.76 4.60
N ILE A 147 -7.78 -5.08 5.63
CA ILE A 147 -7.24 -5.71 6.82
C ILE A 147 -7.75 -5.04 8.09
N GLN A 148 -7.61 -5.73 9.20
CA GLN A 148 -7.67 -5.15 10.53
C GLN A 148 -6.30 -5.23 11.17
N VAL A 149 -5.83 -4.12 11.70
CA VAL A 149 -4.57 -3.97 12.43
C VAL A 149 -4.79 -3.06 13.63
N GLU A 150 -4.33 -3.45 14.83
CA GLU A 150 -4.53 -2.71 16.08
C GLU A 150 -6.00 -2.25 16.29
N ASP A 151 -6.97 -3.14 16.05
CA ASP A 151 -8.41 -2.86 16.14
C ASP A 151 -8.94 -1.79 15.18
N SER A 152 -8.15 -1.42 14.17
CA SER A 152 -8.54 -0.47 13.12
C SER A 152 -8.65 -1.16 11.77
N ASP A 153 -9.70 -0.83 11.03
CA ASP A 153 -9.82 -1.25 9.63
C ASP A 153 -8.87 -0.42 8.79
N ALA A 154 -8.07 -1.09 7.97
CA ALA A 154 -7.09 -0.45 7.11
C ALA A 154 -7.03 -1.13 5.73
N ILE A 155 -6.40 -0.45 4.79
CA ILE A 155 -6.19 -0.94 3.43
C ILE A 155 -4.70 -1.05 3.16
N ILE A 156 -4.28 -2.18 2.64
CA ILE A 156 -2.98 -2.31 1.97
C ILE A 156 -3.20 -1.92 0.51
N PRO A 157 -2.64 -0.80 0.04
CA PRO A 157 -2.81 -0.40 -1.36
C PRO A 157 -1.95 -1.24 -2.29
N ASP A 158 -2.43 -1.43 -3.51
CA ASP A 158 -1.66 -2.03 -4.61
C ASP A 158 -0.80 -0.94 -5.27
N MET A 159 0.43 -0.79 -4.80
CA MET A 159 1.34 0.27 -5.24
C MET A 159 1.70 0.17 -6.72
N ASP A 160 1.83 -1.04 -7.27
CA ASP A 160 2.09 -1.22 -8.71
C ASP A 160 0.89 -0.75 -9.52
N ARG A 161 -0.30 -1.14 -9.12
CA ARG A 161 -1.54 -0.72 -9.77
C ARG A 161 -1.76 0.79 -9.67
N LEU A 162 -1.52 1.38 -8.49
CA LEU A 162 -1.61 2.83 -8.29
C LEU A 162 -0.62 3.58 -9.19
N THR A 163 0.62 3.12 -9.27
CA THR A 163 1.62 3.72 -10.16
C THR A 163 1.16 3.70 -11.62
N HIS A 164 0.60 2.57 -12.08
CA HIS A 164 0.05 2.46 -13.42
C HIS A 164 -1.11 3.41 -13.67
N LEU A 165 -2.06 3.46 -12.74
CA LEU A 165 -3.24 4.33 -12.84
C LEU A 165 -2.86 5.81 -12.90
N VAL A 166 -1.99 6.25 -12.00
CA VAL A 166 -1.53 7.63 -11.95
C VAL A 166 -0.71 7.98 -13.19
N THR A 167 0.19 7.10 -13.62
CA THR A 167 0.98 7.32 -14.83
C THR A 167 0.09 7.46 -16.07
N HIS A 168 -0.88 6.59 -16.22
CA HIS A 168 -1.83 6.64 -17.35
C HIS A 168 -2.69 7.89 -17.29
N ALA A 169 -3.17 8.27 -16.12
CA ALA A 169 -4.00 9.45 -15.96
C ALA A 169 -3.23 10.76 -16.16
N ALA A 170 -1.95 10.79 -15.75
CA ALA A 170 -1.11 11.98 -15.86
C ALA A 170 -0.52 12.20 -17.26
N PHE A 171 -0.21 11.12 -17.98
CA PHE A 171 0.56 11.20 -19.24
C PHE A 171 -0.11 10.50 -20.43
N GLY A 172 -1.30 9.93 -20.25
CA GLY A 172 -2.00 9.13 -21.25
C GLY A 172 -1.40 7.73 -21.40
N ALA A 173 -2.03 6.93 -22.27
CA ALA A 173 -1.47 5.64 -22.67
C ALA A 173 -0.11 5.87 -23.33
N LEU A 174 0.94 5.18 -22.83
CA LEU A 174 2.23 5.17 -23.53
C LEU A 174 1.99 4.71 -24.96
N PRO A 175 2.49 5.44 -26.00
CA PRO A 175 2.54 4.85 -27.31
C PRO A 175 3.30 3.54 -27.17
N ILE A 176 2.69 2.44 -27.57
CA ILE A 176 3.39 1.18 -27.76
C ILE A 176 4.42 1.48 -28.86
N THR A 177 5.64 1.75 -28.45
CA THR A 177 6.74 1.81 -29.41
C THR A 177 6.82 0.39 -29.93
N GLN A 178 6.37 0.20 -31.16
CA GLN A 178 6.58 -1.02 -31.92
C GLN A 178 8.09 -1.32 -31.80
N LEU A 179 8.38 -2.41 -31.14
CA LEU A 179 9.64 -3.11 -31.32
C LEU A 179 9.58 -3.69 -32.74
N ASP A 180 9.89 -2.85 -33.70
CA ASP A 180 10.21 -3.33 -35.02
C ASP A 180 11.56 -4.08 -34.94
N SER A 181 11.47 -5.29 -35.32
CA SER A 181 12.42 -6.37 -35.66
C SER A 181 13.87 -5.97 -35.80
#